data_b70f45bf7630b537cb8a4862182bf6a2
#
_entry.id   b70f45bf7630b537cb8a4862182bf6a2
#
_cell.length_a   1.000
_cell.length_b   1.000
_cell.length_c   1.000
_cell.angle_alpha   90.00
_cell.angle_beta   90.00
_cell.angle_gamma   90.00
#
_symmetry.space_group_name_H-M   'P 1'
#
loop_
_entity.id
_entity.type
_entity.pdbx_description
1 polymer ?
#
loop_
_entity_poly.entity_id
_entity_poly.type
_entity_poly.pdbx_seq_one_letter_code
_entity_poly.pdbx_strand_id
1 'polypeptide(L)'
;MKRKLIKIMYVVTPVMLVLLLALNVFTILKVKALEESAGGDKTEDVAQENDVTIGGEYVIKATTQISDAYKSGNTSNLSDKDKETLGMAKSVLDEIITDGMSDYEKELAVYKWMTANIGFDSGSMTVVPDDDSKPVDNPNGVLKNHEAVCVGYATTFRLFMQMLGIDCMVVHDSYLSHSWDLVKLDGQWYHTDIYSDAGSGEGNFSHFNLNDEMMNSQEWNTDFFPAADGYEYNYAYVNRTQCKDVYTIPEQMRAALDARQGVVSLDFGKDISDDIYNLADTIMNSVENTVVFNAGYGVSFSWSWLEAGDDNVFCVYINYEKTEDPDVDSGVTDEIQQKIDDAVNKAFGDMGNGDFSGYS
;
A
#
# COMPACT_ATOMS: atom_id res chain seq x y z
N MET A 1 -35.82 30.33 -42.01
CA MET A 1 -35.21 29.29 -41.19
C MET A 1 -34.12 29.81 -40.22
N LYS A 2 -33.12 30.57 -40.67
CA LYS A 2 -32.02 31.13 -39.83
C LYS A 2 -32.48 31.95 -38.60
N ARG A 3 -33.54 32.79 -38.70
CA ARG A 3 -34.02 33.60 -37.57
C ARG A 3 -34.73 32.78 -36.46
N LYS A 4 -35.29 31.58 -36.75
CA LYS A 4 -35.86 30.71 -35.72
C LYS A 4 -34.78 29.92 -34.97
N LEU A 5 -33.70 29.49 -35.66
CA LEU A 5 -32.55 28.83 -35.03
C LEU A 5 -31.79 29.74 -34.05
N ILE A 6 -31.60 31.04 -34.43
CA ILE A 6 -30.94 32.01 -33.57
C ILE A 6 -31.76 32.29 -32.29
N LYS A 7 -33.09 32.36 -32.36
CA LYS A 7 -33.93 32.54 -31.18
C LYS A 7 -33.93 31.30 -30.27
N ILE A 8 -33.82 30.09 -30.81
CA ILE A 8 -33.71 28.87 -30.04
C ILE A 8 -32.35 28.83 -29.33
N MET A 9 -31.28 29.21 -29.99
CA MET A 9 -29.94 29.30 -29.37
C MET A 9 -29.88 30.30 -28.21
N TYR A 10 -30.54 31.47 -28.29
CA TYR A 10 -30.55 32.47 -27.22
C TYR A 10 -31.38 32.07 -25.99
N VAL A 11 -32.26 31.08 -26.10
CA VAL A 11 -33.06 30.58 -24.96
C VAL A 11 -32.44 29.30 -24.39
N VAL A 12 -31.89 28.40 -25.22
CA VAL A 12 -31.35 27.09 -24.78
C VAL A 12 -30.01 27.27 -24.08
N THR A 13 -29.13 28.15 -24.55
CA THR A 13 -27.81 28.37 -23.91
C THR A 13 -27.90 28.90 -22.47
N PRO A 14 -28.69 29.92 -22.14
CA PRO A 14 -28.78 30.33 -20.73
C PRO A 14 -29.49 29.32 -19.85
N VAL A 15 -30.46 28.54 -20.36
CA VAL A 15 -31.10 27.46 -19.60
C VAL A 15 -30.12 26.32 -19.31
N MET A 16 -29.32 25.92 -20.30
CA MET A 16 -28.23 24.93 -20.09
C MET A 16 -27.18 25.46 -19.10
N LEU A 17 -26.81 26.73 -19.17
CA LEU A 17 -25.86 27.34 -18.24
C LEU A 17 -26.38 27.34 -16.79
N VAL A 18 -27.67 27.67 -16.62
CA VAL A 18 -28.33 27.63 -15.29
C VAL A 18 -28.43 26.22 -14.76
N LEU A 19 -28.70 25.21 -15.63
CA LEU A 19 -28.72 23.80 -15.24
C LEU A 19 -27.33 23.32 -14.84
N LEU A 20 -26.29 23.69 -15.57
CA LEU A 20 -24.88 23.33 -15.22
C LEU A 20 -24.46 24.03 -13.93
N LEU A 21 -24.83 25.28 -13.69
CA LEU A 21 -24.58 25.99 -12.44
C LEU A 21 -25.34 25.33 -11.27
N ALA A 22 -26.60 24.96 -11.47
CA ALA A 22 -27.39 24.24 -10.46
C ALA A 22 -26.79 22.86 -10.14
N LEU A 23 -26.29 22.15 -11.15
CA LEU A 23 -25.60 20.86 -10.97
C LEU A 23 -24.30 21.02 -10.17
N ASN A 24 -23.49 22.04 -10.49
CA ASN A 24 -22.28 22.36 -9.74
C ASN A 24 -22.58 22.76 -8.30
N VAL A 25 -23.60 23.61 -8.06
CA VAL A 25 -24.02 23.98 -6.70
C VAL A 25 -24.52 22.74 -5.94
N PHE A 26 -25.27 21.86 -6.58
CA PHE A 26 -25.73 20.62 -5.97
C PHE A 26 -24.56 19.70 -5.62
N THR A 27 -23.56 19.57 -6.50
CA THR A 27 -22.35 18.80 -6.25
C THR A 27 -21.56 19.39 -5.08
N ILE A 28 -21.36 20.71 -5.06
CA ILE A 28 -20.66 21.41 -3.96
C ILE A 28 -21.44 21.25 -2.63
N LEU A 29 -22.76 21.32 -2.64
CA LEU A 29 -23.57 21.10 -1.44
C LEU A 29 -23.52 19.65 -0.97
N LYS A 30 -23.44 18.70 -1.89
CA LYS A 30 -23.30 17.28 -1.56
C LYS A 30 -21.90 16.97 -0.98
N VAL A 31 -20.86 17.55 -1.56
CA VAL A 31 -19.49 17.48 -1.03
C VAL A 31 -19.42 18.11 0.36
N LYS A 32 -19.97 19.31 0.57
CA LYS A 32 -20.03 19.94 1.90
C LYS A 32 -20.84 19.12 2.92
N ALA A 33 -21.95 18.53 2.52
CA ALA A 33 -22.72 17.66 3.40
C ALA A 33 -21.97 16.37 3.76
N LEU A 34 -21.12 15.86 2.85
CA LEU A 34 -20.20 14.76 3.11
C LEU A 34 -19.05 15.19 4.04
N GLU A 35 -18.48 16.38 3.82
CA GLU A 35 -17.49 17.00 4.70
C GLU A 35 -18.04 17.27 6.12
N GLU A 36 -19.28 17.76 6.23
CA GLU A 36 -19.95 17.98 7.52
C GLU A 36 -20.31 16.67 8.24
N SER A 37 -20.60 15.59 7.51
CA SER A 37 -20.83 14.26 8.10
C SER A 37 -19.54 13.54 8.48
N ALA A 38 -18.40 13.90 7.85
CA ALA A 38 -17.07 13.43 8.19
C ALA A 38 -16.35 14.31 9.24
N GLY A 39 -16.89 15.51 9.52
CA GLY A 39 -16.32 16.50 10.44
C GLY A 39 -16.63 16.21 11.92
N GLY A 40 -16.16 15.09 12.43
CA GLY A 40 -15.98 14.90 13.88
C GLY A 40 -14.77 15.70 14.37
N ASP A 41 -14.82 16.11 15.64
CA ASP A 41 -13.85 16.98 16.31
C ASP A 41 -12.39 16.45 16.15
N LYS A 42 -11.47 17.30 15.72
CA LYS A 42 -10.05 16.99 15.39
C LYS A 42 -9.20 16.48 16.56
N THR A 43 -9.75 16.29 17.74
CA THR A 43 -8.98 16.01 18.96
C THR A 43 -9.41 14.77 19.74
N GLU A 44 -10.46 14.08 19.35
CA GLU A 44 -10.92 12.91 20.09
C GLU A 44 -11.00 11.65 19.19
N ASP A 45 -10.16 10.72 19.53
CA ASP A 45 -10.22 9.28 19.33
C ASP A 45 -9.86 8.70 17.96
N VAL A 46 -8.64 8.22 17.95
CA VAL A 46 -8.09 7.17 17.08
C VAL A 46 -8.93 5.87 17.14
N ALA A 47 -9.80 5.71 18.13
CA ALA A 47 -10.69 4.57 18.31
C ALA A 47 -12.12 4.92 17.90
N GLN A 48 -12.54 4.46 16.74
CA GLN A 48 -13.96 4.51 16.34
C GLN A 48 -14.77 3.56 17.23
N GLU A 49 -15.61 4.09 18.13
CA GLU A 49 -16.47 3.27 18.98
C GLU A 49 -17.66 2.64 18.24
N ASN A 50 -18.05 3.23 17.10
CA ASN A 50 -19.18 2.78 16.29
C ASN A 50 -18.80 2.62 14.82
N ASP A 51 -19.57 1.82 14.11
CA ASP A 51 -19.49 1.74 12.65
C ASP A 51 -19.70 3.14 12.05
N VAL A 52 -18.85 3.53 11.11
CA VAL A 52 -18.97 4.80 10.37
C VAL A 52 -19.40 4.50 8.95
N THR A 53 -20.52 5.11 8.52
CA THR A 53 -21.02 5.01 7.16
C THR A 53 -20.71 6.30 6.42
N ILE A 54 -19.97 6.20 5.32
CA ILE A 54 -19.56 7.33 4.48
C ILE A 54 -20.24 7.17 3.12
N GLY A 55 -20.83 8.27 2.61
CA GLY A 55 -21.51 8.25 1.31
C GLY A 55 -22.75 7.36 1.21
N GLY A 56 -23.19 6.76 2.31
CA GLY A 56 -24.41 5.93 2.40
C GLY A 56 -24.19 4.43 2.14
N GLU A 57 -23.07 4.01 1.60
CA GLU A 57 -22.78 2.61 1.25
C GLU A 57 -21.46 2.11 1.83
N TYR A 58 -20.50 3.00 2.02
CA TYR A 58 -19.18 2.67 2.51
C TYR A 58 -19.18 2.59 4.04
N VAL A 59 -18.92 1.40 4.60
CA VAL A 59 -18.98 1.17 6.04
C VAL A 59 -17.62 0.75 6.58
N ILE A 60 -17.07 1.59 7.46
CA ILE A 60 -15.88 1.25 8.25
C ILE A 60 -16.35 0.64 9.57
N LYS A 61 -16.12 -0.65 9.77
CA LYS A 61 -16.55 -1.40 10.96
C LYS A 61 -15.75 -1.01 12.20
N ALA A 62 -16.44 -0.73 13.30
CA ALA A 62 -15.81 -0.50 14.59
C ALA A 62 -15.09 -1.76 15.10
N THR A 63 -13.92 -1.58 15.68
CA THR A 63 -13.07 -2.68 16.20
C THR A 63 -12.70 -2.51 17.67
N THR A 64 -12.98 -1.35 18.25
CA THR A 64 -12.59 -0.96 19.61
C THR A 64 -13.12 -1.91 20.67
N GLN A 65 -14.40 -2.33 20.59
CA GLN A 65 -14.97 -3.24 21.57
C GLN A 65 -14.23 -4.58 21.63
N ILE A 66 -13.79 -5.09 20.46
CA ILE A 66 -13.05 -6.35 20.37
C ILE A 66 -11.65 -6.18 20.94
N SER A 67 -10.94 -5.10 20.57
CA SER A 67 -9.60 -4.82 21.07
C SER A 67 -9.57 -4.54 22.57
N ASP A 68 -10.59 -3.86 23.11
CA ASP A 68 -10.71 -3.61 24.55
C ASP A 68 -11.01 -4.89 25.33
N ALA A 69 -11.84 -5.78 24.78
CA ALA A 69 -12.06 -7.09 25.36
C ALA A 69 -10.78 -7.94 25.39
N TYR A 70 -9.94 -7.85 24.36
CA TYR A 70 -8.62 -8.50 24.33
C TYR A 70 -7.72 -7.97 25.45
N LYS A 71 -7.57 -6.64 25.55
CA LYS A 71 -6.71 -5.98 26.54
C LYS A 71 -7.17 -6.20 27.98
N SER A 72 -8.47 -6.17 28.23
CA SER A 72 -9.05 -6.32 29.56
C SER A 72 -9.33 -7.77 29.97
N GLY A 73 -9.39 -8.70 29.01
CA GLY A 73 -9.85 -10.07 29.22
C GLY A 73 -11.37 -10.19 29.46
N ASN A 74 -12.13 -9.10 29.34
CA ASN A 74 -13.58 -9.09 29.60
C ASN A 74 -14.37 -9.13 28.28
N THR A 75 -14.98 -10.26 27.99
CA THR A 75 -15.77 -10.50 26.76
C THR A 75 -17.28 -10.43 26.99
N SER A 76 -17.76 -10.01 28.18
CA SER A 76 -19.18 -10.08 28.55
C SER A 76 -20.10 -9.21 27.68
N ASN A 77 -19.57 -8.13 27.10
CA ASN A 77 -20.31 -7.19 26.26
C ASN A 77 -20.20 -7.49 24.77
N LEU A 78 -19.38 -8.48 24.37
CA LEU A 78 -19.22 -8.85 22.97
C LEU A 78 -20.39 -9.69 22.47
N SER A 79 -20.81 -9.44 21.23
CA SER A 79 -21.66 -10.35 20.50
C SER A 79 -20.95 -11.69 20.24
N ASP A 80 -21.70 -12.72 19.85
CA ASP A 80 -21.08 -14.02 19.54
C ASP A 80 -20.15 -13.90 18.30
N LYS A 81 -20.51 -13.05 17.32
CA LYS A 81 -19.66 -12.74 16.17
C LYS A 81 -18.36 -12.06 16.59
N ASP A 82 -18.40 -11.09 17.52
CA ASP A 82 -17.20 -10.39 17.98
C ASP A 82 -16.32 -11.30 18.82
N LYS A 83 -16.89 -12.25 19.60
CA LYS A 83 -16.13 -13.28 20.30
C LYS A 83 -15.41 -14.22 19.33
N GLU A 84 -16.08 -14.62 18.23
CA GLU A 84 -15.47 -15.42 17.17
C GLU A 84 -14.30 -14.66 16.55
N THR A 85 -14.52 -13.37 16.19
CA THR A 85 -13.47 -12.49 15.64
C THR A 85 -12.28 -12.36 16.59
N LEU A 86 -12.56 -12.10 17.87
CA LEU A 86 -11.51 -12.01 18.90
C LEU A 86 -10.72 -13.31 19.01
N GLY A 87 -11.39 -14.45 18.95
CA GLY A 87 -10.73 -15.77 19.01
C GLY A 87 -9.78 -15.99 17.84
N MET A 88 -10.22 -15.68 16.61
CA MET A 88 -9.39 -15.80 15.41
C MET A 88 -8.20 -14.81 15.44
N ALA A 89 -8.47 -13.53 15.72
CA ALA A 89 -7.43 -12.51 15.79
C ALA A 89 -6.39 -12.82 16.87
N LYS A 90 -6.85 -13.27 18.06
CA LYS A 90 -5.93 -13.69 19.12
C LYS A 90 -5.05 -14.89 18.71
N SER A 91 -5.61 -15.87 18.00
CA SER A 91 -4.83 -17.02 17.52
C SER A 91 -3.70 -16.58 16.59
N VAL A 92 -3.96 -15.63 15.71
CA VAL A 92 -2.94 -15.05 14.83
C VAL A 92 -1.86 -14.34 15.64
N LEU A 93 -2.24 -13.46 16.57
CA LEU A 93 -1.27 -12.73 17.38
C LEU A 93 -0.43 -13.67 18.27
N ASP A 94 -1.04 -14.73 18.85
CA ASP A 94 -0.31 -15.74 19.63
C ASP A 94 0.74 -16.49 18.80
N GLU A 95 0.55 -16.59 17.46
CA GLU A 95 1.48 -17.26 16.56
C GLU A 95 2.65 -16.34 16.16
N ILE A 96 2.36 -15.06 15.85
CA ILE A 96 3.33 -14.17 15.18
C ILE A 96 4.03 -13.19 16.12
N ILE A 97 3.47 -12.91 17.31
CA ILE A 97 4.04 -11.95 18.25
C ILE A 97 4.83 -12.66 19.34
N THR A 98 6.05 -12.18 19.56
CA THR A 98 6.94 -12.68 20.61
C THR A 98 7.30 -11.59 21.61
N ASP A 99 7.65 -12.00 22.84
CA ASP A 99 8.05 -11.06 23.87
C ASP A 99 9.27 -10.22 23.46
N GLY A 100 9.19 -8.93 23.72
CA GLY A 100 10.29 -7.99 23.45
C GLY A 100 10.27 -7.35 22.07
N MET A 101 9.32 -7.69 21.20
CA MET A 101 9.13 -6.97 19.94
C MET A 101 8.79 -5.50 20.18
N SER A 102 9.46 -4.61 19.47
CA SER A 102 9.08 -3.21 19.32
C SER A 102 7.74 -3.07 18.59
N ASP A 103 7.13 -1.91 18.63
CA ASP A 103 5.85 -1.67 17.93
C ASP A 103 6.01 -1.78 16.42
N TYR A 104 7.15 -1.36 15.85
CA TYR A 104 7.52 -1.60 14.46
C TYR A 104 7.60 -3.09 14.11
N GLU A 105 8.26 -3.90 14.94
CA GLU A 105 8.39 -5.34 14.70
C GLU A 105 7.04 -6.06 14.79
N LYS A 106 6.16 -5.64 15.72
CA LYS A 106 4.79 -6.16 15.83
C LYS A 106 3.97 -5.81 14.59
N GLU A 107 4.00 -4.55 14.17
CA GLU A 107 3.35 -4.09 12.96
C GLU A 107 3.82 -4.88 11.75
N LEU A 108 5.13 -5.00 11.54
CA LEU A 108 5.71 -5.74 10.44
C LEU A 108 5.34 -7.23 10.46
N ALA A 109 5.22 -7.84 11.64
CA ALA A 109 4.79 -9.23 11.78
C ALA A 109 3.34 -9.42 11.33
N VAL A 110 2.44 -8.50 11.74
CA VAL A 110 1.05 -8.51 11.30
C VAL A 110 0.95 -8.27 9.79
N TYR A 111 1.68 -7.29 9.27
CA TYR A 111 1.72 -6.97 7.84
C TYR A 111 2.13 -8.20 7.00
N LYS A 112 3.23 -8.85 7.38
CA LYS A 112 3.71 -10.07 6.72
C LYS A 112 2.70 -11.21 6.79
N TRP A 113 2.07 -11.39 7.94
CA TRP A 113 1.06 -12.43 8.09
C TRP A 113 -0.15 -12.14 7.18
N MET A 114 -0.64 -10.91 7.14
CA MET A 114 -1.79 -10.55 6.32
C MET A 114 -1.50 -10.67 4.83
N THR A 115 -0.36 -10.18 4.35
CA THR A 115 0.02 -10.30 2.93
C THR A 115 0.23 -11.74 2.47
N ALA A 116 0.66 -12.63 3.38
CA ALA A 116 0.87 -14.05 3.08
C ALA A 116 -0.42 -14.89 3.16
N ASN A 117 -1.35 -14.54 4.06
CA ASN A 117 -2.49 -15.39 4.40
C ASN A 117 -3.86 -14.86 3.95
N ILE A 118 -3.97 -13.59 3.61
CA ILE A 118 -5.21 -12.98 3.12
C ILE A 118 -5.11 -12.81 1.61
N GLY A 119 -6.02 -13.44 0.89
CA GLY A 119 -6.12 -13.31 -0.56
C GLY A 119 -6.78 -11.99 -0.94
N PHE A 120 -6.41 -11.50 -2.10
CA PHE A 120 -7.01 -10.36 -2.75
C PHE A 120 -8.33 -10.77 -3.40
N ASP A 121 -9.44 -10.16 -3.01
CA ASP A 121 -10.70 -10.35 -3.73
C ASP A 121 -10.67 -9.56 -5.04
N SER A 122 -10.28 -10.25 -6.12
CA SER A 122 -10.20 -9.67 -7.47
C SER A 122 -11.55 -9.55 -8.16
N GLY A 123 -12.60 -10.09 -7.58
CA GLY A 123 -13.97 -10.04 -8.14
C GLY A 123 -14.60 -8.66 -7.99
N SER A 124 -14.15 -7.91 -7.00
CA SER A 124 -14.66 -6.58 -6.69
C SER A 124 -13.50 -5.59 -6.58
N MET A 125 -13.29 -4.80 -7.63
CA MET A 125 -12.47 -3.56 -7.53
C MET A 125 -13.25 -2.45 -6.81
N THR A 126 -14.25 -2.81 -6.01
CA THR A 126 -15.11 -1.92 -5.26
C THR A 126 -14.90 -2.14 -3.77
N VAL A 127 -15.10 -1.10 -2.98
CA VAL A 127 -15.09 -1.18 -1.50
C VAL A 127 -16.25 -2.00 -0.92
N VAL A 128 -17.21 -2.38 -1.77
CA VAL A 128 -18.37 -3.18 -1.42
C VAL A 128 -18.21 -4.56 -2.06
N PRO A 129 -18.23 -5.66 -1.27
CA PRO A 129 -18.12 -7.00 -1.82
C PRO A 129 -19.32 -7.36 -2.70
N ASP A 130 -19.07 -8.09 -3.79
CA ASP A 130 -20.10 -8.53 -4.73
C ASP A 130 -21.01 -9.63 -4.16
N ASP A 131 -20.60 -10.29 -3.08
CA ASP A 131 -21.32 -11.41 -2.46
C ASP A 131 -21.53 -11.19 -0.97
N ASP A 132 -22.74 -10.82 -0.58
CA ASP A 132 -23.15 -10.67 0.83
C ASP A 132 -23.04 -11.97 1.64
N SER A 133 -22.99 -13.14 1.00
CA SER A 133 -22.83 -14.43 1.67
C SER A 133 -21.41 -14.70 2.13
N LYS A 134 -20.42 -13.99 1.57
CA LYS A 134 -19.00 -14.08 1.89
C LYS A 134 -18.45 -12.70 2.23
N PRO A 135 -18.70 -12.19 3.44
CA PRO A 135 -18.24 -10.87 3.81
C PRO A 135 -16.71 -10.82 3.82
N VAL A 136 -16.14 -9.89 3.07
CA VAL A 136 -14.69 -9.65 2.90
C VAL A 136 -14.31 -8.19 3.20
N ASP A 137 -15.26 -7.45 3.79
CA ASP A 137 -15.18 -6.02 4.10
C ASP A 137 -15.00 -5.72 5.61
N ASN A 138 -14.89 -6.76 6.43
CA ASN A 138 -14.82 -6.62 7.88
C ASN A 138 -13.98 -7.73 8.52
N PRO A 139 -13.42 -7.52 9.74
CA PRO A 139 -12.46 -8.45 10.34
C PRO A 139 -12.97 -9.89 10.52
N ASN A 140 -14.26 -10.07 10.86
CA ASN A 140 -14.81 -11.42 11.02
C ASN A 140 -14.77 -12.20 9.72
N GLY A 141 -15.24 -11.58 8.64
CA GLY A 141 -15.29 -12.22 7.32
C GLY A 141 -13.89 -12.46 6.77
N VAL A 142 -13.00 -11.47 6.89
CA VAL A 142 -11.60 -11.57 6.43
C VAL A 142 -10.86 -12.71 7.12
N LEU A 143 -10.90 -12.77 8.44
CA LEU A 143 -10.20 -13.81 9.20
C LEU A 143 -10.79 -15.21 8.99
N LYS A 144 -12.08 -15.30 8.62
CA LYS A 144 -12.76 -16.57 8.37
C LYS A 144 -12.57 -17.08 6.96
N ASN A 145 -12.58 -16.18 5.98
CA ASN A 145 -12.56 -16.53 4.56
C ASN A 145 -11.16 -16.45 3.96
N HIS A 146 -10.21 -15.79 4.63
CA HIS A 146 -8.88 -15.48 4.12
C HIS A 146 -8.88 -14.73 2.79
N GLU A 147 -9.86 -13.85 2.60
CA GLU A 147 -9.98 -12.95 1.46
C GLU A 147 -10.46 -11.57 1.94
N ALA A 148 -10.05 -10.51 1.29
CA ALA A 148 -10.47 -9.17 1.63
C ALA A 148 -10.50 -8.22 0.43
N VAL A 149 -11.44 -7.25 0.48
CA VAL A 149 -11.35 -5.98 -0.24
C VAL A 149 -10.55 -4.97 0.59
N CYS A 150 -10.23 -3.81 0.03
CA CYS A 150 -9.38 -2.82 0.70
C CYS A 150 -9.84 -2.44 2.12
N VAL A 151 -11.14 -2.16 2.33
CA VAL A 151 -11.68 -1.84 3.67
C VAL A 151 -11.63 -3.03 4.63
N GLY A 152 -11.69 -4.25 4.12
CA GLY A 152 -11.51 -5.48 4.90
C GLY A 152 -10.08 -5.61 5.41
N TYR A 153 -9.09 -5.37 4.56
CA TYR A 153 -7.68 -5.30 4.95
C TYR A 153 -7.47 -4.23 6.02
N ALA A 154 -7.90 -2.99 5.75
CA ALA A 154 -7.69 -1.87 6.64
C ALA A 154 -8.35 -2.08 8.02
N THR A 155 -9.61 -2.48 8.07
CA THR A 155 -10.30 -2.70 9.36
C THR A 155 -9.72 -3.88 10.14
N THR A 156 -9.23 -4.93 9.46
CA THR A 156 -8.59 -6.08 10.11
C THR A 156 -7.21 -5.71 10.66
N PHE A 157 -6.44 -4.97 9.89
CA PHE A 157 -5.13 -4.48 10.34
C PHE A 157 -5.27 -3.54 11.54
N ARG A 158 -6.21 -2.57 11.47
CA ARG A 158 -6.50 -1.71 12.62
C ARG A 158 -6.90 -2.50 13.87
N LEU A 159 -7.70 -3.57 13.72
CA LEU A 159 -8.03 -4.45 14.84
C LEU A 159 -6.77 -5.02 15.49
N PHE A 160 -5.86 -5.56 14.71
CA PHE A 160 -4.60 -6.09 15.23
C PHE A 160 -3.75 -5.01 15.92
N MET A 161 -3.60 -3.83 15.31
CA MET A 161 -2.86 -2.72 15.90
C MET A 161 -3.48 -2.29 17.23
N GLN A 162 -4.79 -2.12 17.29
CA GLN A 162 -5.51 -1.78 18.50
C GLN A 162 -5.35 -2.86 19.60
N MET A 163 -5.38 -4.14 19.25
CA MET A 163 -5.13 -5.24 20.20
C MET A 163 -3.71 -5.19 20.76
N LEU A 164 -2.73 -4.82 19.96
CA LEU A 164 -1.33 -4.65 20.33
C LEU A 164 -1.03 -3.34 21.07
N GLY A 165 -2.02 -2.42 21.16
CA GLY A 165 -1.87 -1.13 21.81
C GLY A 165 -1.18 -0.07 20.95
N ILE A 166 -1.16 -0.28 19.63
CA ILE A 166 -0.60 0.64 18.64
C ILE A 166 -1.74 1.48 18.07
N ASP A 167 -1.58 2.80 18.06
CA ASP A 167 -2.55 3.72 17.48
C ASP A 167 -2.67 3.49 15.97
N CYS A 168 -3.88 3.27 15.49
CA CYS A 168 -4.14 3.01 14.07
C CYS A 168 -5.54 3.49 13.70
N MET A 169 -5.65 4.12 12.53
CA MET A 169 -6.91 4.60 11.97
C MET A 169 -7.04 4.23 10.49
N VAL A 170 -8.26 3.90 10.08
CA VAL A 170 -8.56 3.65 8.66
C VAL A 170 -8.69 4.98 7.95
N VAL A 171 -7.96 5.14 6.86
CA VAL A 171 -8.06 6.23 5.90
C VAL A 171 -8.89 5.77 4.71
N HIS A 172 -9.63 6.67 4.11
CA HIS A 172 -10.28 6.44 2.82
C HIS A 172 -9.89 7.57 1.85
N ASP A 173 -9.84 7.23 0.57
CA ASP A 173 -9.61 8.21 -0.46
C ASP A 173 -10.80 9.18 -0.63
N SER A 174 -10.56 10.32 -1.26
CA SER A 174 -11.59 11.34 -1.49
C SER A 174 -12.74 10.87 -2.40
N TYR A 175 -12.52 9.79 -3.15
CA TYR A 175 -13.51 9.22 -4.07
C TYR A 175 -14.27 8.05 -3.49
N LEU A 176 -13.94 7.61 -2.26
CA LEU A 176 -14.51 6.44 -1.58
C LEU A 176 -14.32 5.15 -2.40
N SER A 177 -13.19 5.04 -3.07
CA SER A 177 -12.83 3.89 -3.92
C SER A 177 -11.74 3.02 -3.32
N HIS A 178 -11.01 3.54 -2.32
CA HIS A 178 -9.92 2.84 -1.67
C HIS A 178 -9.82 3.15 -0.16
N SER A 179 -9.28 2.20 0.60
CA SER A 179 -8.97 2.34 2.02
C SER A 179 -7.63 1.74 2.36
N TRP A 180 -6.95 2.39 3.30
CA TRP A 180 -5.69 1.94 3.90
C TRP A 180 -5.62 2.41 5.35
N ASP A 181 -4.48 2.34 5.99
CA ASP A 181 -4.31 2.71 7.40
C ASP A 181 -3.27 3.82 7.59
N LEU A 182 -3.47 4.62 8.64
CA LEU A 182 -2.45 5.41 9.30
C LEU A 182 -2.09 4.73 10.61
N VAL A 183 -0.81 4.43 10.81
CA VAL A 183 -0.25 3.82 12.03
C VAL A 183 0.66 4.80 12.72
N LYS A 184 0.64 4.84 14.05
CA LYS A 184 1.47 5.74 14.83
C LYS A 184 2.59 5.00 15.54
N LEU A 185 3.82 5.29 15.16
CA LEU A 185 5.03 4.76 15.77
C LEU A 185 5.88 5.90 16.31
N ASP A 186 6.30 5.81 17.57
CA ASP A 186 7.11 6.82 18.25
C ASP A 186 6.59 8.26 18.10
N GLY A 187 5.27 8.42 18.04
CA GLY A 187 4.62 9.73 17.94
C GLY A 187 4.44 10.27 16.51
N GLN A 188 4.98 9.60 15.49
CA GLN A 188 4.81 9.94 14.09
C GLN A 188 3.79 9.02 13.42
N TRP A 189 3.03 9.56 12.45
CA TRP A 189 2.09 8.79 11.65
C TRP A 189 2.74 8.32 10.35
N TYR A 190 2.31 7.15 9.86
CA TYR A 190 2.78 6.51 8.64
C TYR A 190 1.60 5.87 7.91
N HIS A 191 1.55 6.01 6.58
CA HIS A 191 0.59 5.28 5.77
C HIS A 191 1.02 3.84 5.55
N THR A 192 0.10 2.91 5.74
CA THR A 192 0.32 1.47 5.51
C THR A 192 -0.85 0.90 4.73
N ASP A 193 -0.58 0.42 3.50
CA ASP A 193 -1.59 -0.13 2.59
C ASP A 193 -1.29 -1.58 2.24
N ILE A 194 -1.83 -2.49 3.04
CA ILE A 194 -1.63 -3.93 2.86
C ILE A 194 -2.30 -4.44 1.59
N TYR A 195 -3.46 -3.88 1.21
CA TYR A 195 -4.19 -4.30 0.02
C TYR A 195 -3.36 -4.13 -1.25
N SER A 196 -2.71 -2.99 -1.41
CA SER A 196 -1.86 -2.72 -2.56
C SER A 196 -0.66 -3.67 -2.65
N ASP A 197 -0.04 -4.00 -1.52
CA ASP A 197 1.10 -4.91 -1.50
C ASP A 197 0.69 -6.39 -1.57
N ALA A 198 -0.47 -6.78 -1.04
CA ALA A 198 -0.99 -8.16 -1.15
C ALA A 198 -1.23 -8.57 -2.61
N GLY A 199 -1.59 -7.60 -3.48
CA GLY A 199 -1.70 -7.80 -4.93
C GLY A 199 -0.36 -7.90 -5.66
N SER A 200 0.72 -7.40 -5.07
CA SER A 200 2.03 -7.23 -5.70
C SER A 200 3.01 -8.41 -5.49
N GLY A 201 2.61 -9.43 -4.74
CA GLY A 201 3.42 -10.61 -4.47
C GLY A 201 4.09 -10.63 -3.09
N GLU A 202 4.72 -11.76 -2.76
CA GLU A 202 5.32 -11.96 -1.45
C GLU A 202 6.56 -11.08 -1.25
N GLY A 203 6.64 -10.44 -0.07
CA GLY A 203 7.81 -9.62 0.31
C GLY A 203 7.87 -8.24 -0.32
N ASN A 204 6.82 -7.82 -1.02
CA ASN A 204 6.69 -6.43 -1.44
C ASN A 204 6.24 -5.58 -0.25
N PHE A 205 6.99 -4.54 0.06
CA PHE A 205 6.74 -3.58 1.14
C PHE A 205 6.71 -2.15 0.60
N SER A 206 6.25 -1.99 -0.66
CA SER A 206 6.22 -0.69 -1.33
C SER A 206 5.24 0.30 -0.69
N HIS A 207 4.25 -0.22 0.05
CA HIS A 207 3.23 0.57 0.74
C HIS A 207 3.27 0.40 2.27
N PHE A 208 4.44 0.07 2.83
CA PHE A 208 4.63 -0.09 4.26
C PHE A 208 5.33 1.14 4.87
N ASN A 209 4.61 1.84 5.75
CA ASN A 209 5.09 3.03 6.48
C ASN A 209 5.59 4.15 5.57
N LEU A 210 4.73 4.60 4.67
CA LEU A 210 4.97 5.74 3.81
C LEU A 210 4.64 7.06 4.53
N ASN A 211 5.30 8.14 4.13
CA ASN A 211 4.86 9.48 4.47
C ASN A 211 3.87 10.05 3.42
N ASP A 212 3.33 11.25 3.67
CA ASP A 212 2.36 11.90 2.77
C ASP A 212 2.92 12.10 1.36
N GLU A 213 4.21 12.39 1.22
CA GLU A 213 4.85 12.59 -0.07
C GLU A 213 4.98 11.29 -0.87
N MET A 214 5.31 10.19 -0.18
CA MET A 214 5.41 8.86 -0.79
C MET A 214 4.02 8.31 -1.19
N MET A 215 2.97 8.63 -0.42
CA MET A 215 1.58 8.19 -0.69
C MET A 215 0.90 9.03 -1.78
N ASN A 216 1.64 9.63 -2.67
CA ASN A 216 1.19 10.59 -3.69
C ASN A 216 0.26 10.03 -4.77
N SER A 217 0.07 8.72 -4.83
CA SER A 217 -0.89 8.06 -5.75
C SER A 217 -2.34 8.15 -5.28
N GLN A 218 -2.58 8.57 -4.03
CA GLN A 218 -3.90 8.66 -3.42
C GLN A 218 -4.22 10.09 -3.01
N GLU A 219 -5.50 10.43 -3.01
CA GLU A 219 -5.99 11.71 -2.52
C GLU A 219 -6.91 11.47 -1.30
N TRP A 220 -6.61 12.07 -0.16
CA TRP A 220 -7.42 11.98 1.06
C TRP A 220 -7.65 13.35 1.69
N ASN A 221 -8.54 13.41 2.67
CA ASN A 221 -8.81 14.66 3.38
C ASN A 221 -7.70 14.97 4.41
N THR A 222 -6.70 15.72 3.99
CA THR A 222 -5.56 16.15 4.83
C THR A 222 -5.96 17.11 5.96
N ASP A 223 -7.16 17.68 5.92
CA ASP A 223 -7.70 18.50 7.00
C ASP A 223 -8.27 17.63 8.14
N PHE A 224 -8.66 16.41 7.84
CA PHE A 224 -9.25 15.47 8.80
C PHE A 224 -8.22 14.49 9.37
N PHE A 225 -7.43 13.86 8.50
CA PHE A 225 -6.41 12.89 8.92
C PHE A 225 -5.13 13.61 9.36
N PRO A 226 -4.40 13.07 10.37
CA PRO A 226 -3.12 13.62 10.78
C PRO A 226 -2.08 13.51 9.66
N ALA A 227 -1.16 14.46 9.60
CA ALA A 227 -0.03 14.41 8.68
C ALA A 227 0.93 13.25 9.02
N ALA A 228 1.44 12.59 8.00
CA ALA A 228 2.45 11.56 8.08
C ALA A 228 3.76 12.09 7.48
N ASP A 229 4.62 12.66 8.33
CA ASP A 229 5.86 13.31 7.91
C ASP A 229 7.10 12.41 8.14
N GLY A 230 6.93 11.28 8.85
CA GLY A 230 8.03 10.38 9.22
C GLY A 230 8.49 9.48 8.07
N TYR A 231 9.74 9.05 8.12
CA TYR A 231 10.32 8.08 7.19
C TYR A 231 11.14 6.99 7.91
N GLU A 232 11.38 7.18 9.21
CA GLU A 232 12.30 6.36 10.01
C GLU A 232 11.88 4.89 10.07
N TYR A 233 10.57 4.62 9.96
CA TYR A 233 9.98 3.29 9.97
C TYR A 233 9.54 2.80 8.58
N ASN A 234 9.83 3.55 7.51
CA ASN A 234 9.65 3.04 6.15
C ASN A 234 10.52 1.79 5.92
N TYR A 235 9.95 0.73 5.33
CA TYR A 235 10.64 -0.55 5.19
C TYR A 235 11.96 -0.43 4.41
N ALA A 236 11.93 0.31 3.31
CA ALA A 236 13.13 0.50 2.49
C ALA A 236 14.20 1.30 3.25
N TYR A 237 13.80 2.30 4.03
CA TYR A 237 14.73 3.09 4.83
C TYR A 237 15.38 2.27 5.95
N VAL A 238 14.59 1.47 6.69
CA VAL A 238 15.09 0.61 7.78
C VAL A 238 16.08 -0.43 7.25
N ASN A 239 15.81 -0.99 6.08
CA ASN A 239 16.60 -2.10 5.51
C ASN A 239 17.65 -1.62 4.48
N ARG A 240 17.93 -0.30 4.40
CA ARG A 240 18.88 0.23 3.45
C ARG A 240 20.30 -0.23 3.72
N THR A 241 21.04 -0.42 2.66
CA THR A 241 22.47 -0.73 2.70
C THR A 241 23.26 0.38 2.02
N GLN A 242 24.39 0.74 2.61
CA GLN A 242 25.27 1.77 2.04
C GLN A 242 25.79 1.35 0.67
N CYS A 243 25.59 2.20 -0.32
CA CYS A 243 26.05 2.02 -1.68
C CYS A 243 26.93 3.21 -2.08
N LYS A 244 28.12 2.92 -2.56
CA LYS A 244 29.08 3.95 -2.99
C LYS A 244 29.23 4.04 -4.50
N ASP A 245 28.69 3.06 -5.20
CA ASP A 245 28.89 2.91 -6.64
C ASP A 245 27.58 2.41 -7.28
N VAL A 246 26.97 3.27 -8.07
CA VAL A 246 25.73 2.97 -8.80
C VAL A 246 25.86 1.77 -9.73
N TYR A 247 27.06 1.47 -10.21
CA TYR A 247 27.32 0.30 -11.08
C TYR A 247 27.20 -1.05 -10.35
N THR A 248 27.07 -1.05 -9.03
CA THR A 248 26.79 -2.29 -8.27
C THR A 248 25.32 -2.68 -8.26
N ILE A 249 24.41 -1.82 -8.72
CA ILE A 249 22.96 -2.10 -8.77
C ILE A 249 22.66 -3.47 -9.41
N PRO A 250 23.19 -3.85 -10.59
CA PRO A 250 22.88 -5.13 -11.19
C PRO A 250 23.30 -6.34 -10.36
N GLU A 251 24.43 -6.24 -9.62
CA GLU A 251 24.87 -7.29 -8.70
C GLU A 251 23.92 -7.42 -7.50
N GLN A 252 23.48 -6.29 -6.96
CA GLN A 252 22.51 -6.26 -5.86
C GLN A 252 21.16 -6.83 -6.31
N MET A 253 20.70 -6.49 -7.52
CA MET A 253 19.48 -7.03 -8.09
C MET A 253 19.57 -8.54 -8.32
N ARG A 254 20.71 -9.06 -8.77
CA ARG A 254 20.94 -10.49 -8.91
C ARG A 254 20.82 -11.19 -7.55
N ALA A 255 21.54 -10.69 -6.55
CA ALA A 255 21.52 -11.26 -5.21
C ALA A 255 20.09 -11.26 -4.61
N ALA A 256 19.32 -10.20 -4.86
CA ALA A 256 17.94 -10.10 -4.42
C ALA A 256 17.02 -11.11 -5.12
N LEU A 257 17.18 -11.30 -6.44
CA LEU A 257 16.41 -12.30 -7.21
C LEU A 257 16.75 -13.72 -6.76
N ASP A 258 18.04 -14.04 -6.56
CA ASP A 258 18.49 -15.34 -6.07
C ASP A 258 17.91 -15.67 -4.67
N ALA A 259 17.81 -14.64 -3.82
CA ALA A 259 17.24 -14.74 -2.48
C ALA A 259 15.72 -14.53 -2.42
N ARG A 260 15.04 -14.32 -3.55
CA ARG A 260 13.62 -13.94 -3.65
C ARG A 260 13.24 -12.78 -2.72
N GLN A 261 14.08 -11.79 -2.64
CA GLN A 261 13.78 -10.56 -1.89
C GLN A 261 12.79 -9.69 -2.67
N GLY A 262 11.81 -9.13 -1.99
CA GLY A 262 10.84 -8.21 -2.61
C GLY A 262 11.30 -6.75 -2.63
N VAL A 263 12.36 -6.39 -1.89
CA VAL A 263 12.87 -5.01 -1.81
C VAL A 263 14.39 -4.99 -1.82
N VAL A 264 14.96 -4.08 -2.59
CA VAL A 264 16.37 -3.70 -2.54
C VAL A 264 16.44 -2.20 -2.23
N SER A 265 17.20 -1.82 -1.19
CA SER A 265 17.33 -0.43 -0.76
C SER A 265 18.80 -0.05 -0.65
N LEU A 266 19.24 0.88 -1.48
CA LEU A 266 20.62 1.31 -1.61
C LEU A 266 20.75 2.78 -1.22
N ASP A 267 21.44 3.04 -0.12
CA ASP A 267 21.70 4.37 0.40
C ASP A 267 23.00 4.94 -0.18
N PHE A 268 22.87 5.96 -1.01
CA PHE A 268 23.99 6.68 -1.62
C PHE A 268 24.49 7.84 -0.74
N GLY A 269 23.87 8.07 0.42
CA GLY A 269 24.19 9.18 1.31
C GLY A 269 23.70 10.52 0.76
N LYS A 270 24.25 11.60 1.27
CA LYS A 270 23.90 12.94 0.83
C LYS A 270 24.77 13.44 -0.33
N ASP A 271 24.34 14.54 -0.91
CA ASP A 271 25.11 15.27 -1.94
C ASP A 271 25.41 14.42 -3.19
N ILE A 272 24.48 13.58 -3.60
CA ILE A 272 24.57 12.86 -4.88
C ILE A 272 24.28 13.81 -6.04
N SER A 273 24.98 13.62 -7.16
CA SER A 273 24.76 14.44 -8.35
C SER A 273 23.52 13.97 -9.14
N ASP A 274 22.91 14.88 -9.91
CA ASP A 274 21.80 14.55 -10.81
C ASP A 274 22.13 13.39 -11.77
N ASP A 275 23.40 13.22 -12.12
CA ASP A 275 23.86 12.12 -12.97
C ASP A 275 23.66 10.76 -12.33
N ILE A 276 23.74 10.65 -11.00
CA ILE A 276 23.54 9.38 -10.28
C ILE A 276 22.08 8.95 -10.37
N TYR A 277 21.12 9.88 -10.23
CA TYR A 277 19.68 9.58 -10.40
C TYR A 277 19.42 9.02 -11.81
N ASN A 278 19.87 9.75 -12.86
CA ASN A 278 19.68 9.35 -14.25
C ASN A 278 20.36 8.00 -14.57
N LEU A 279 21.53 7.77 -13.97
CA LEU A 279 22.30 6.55 -14.21
C LEU A 279 21.66 5.33 -13.53
N ALA A 280 21.15 5.48 -12.31
CA ALA A 280 20.41 4.43 -11.62
C ALA A 280 19.17 4.01 -12.42
N ASP A 281 18.38 4.98 -12.89
CA ASP A 281 17.23 4.72 -13.75
C ASP A 281 17.61 4.02 -15.05
N THR A 282 18.69 4.45 -15.69
CA THR A 282 19.21 3.83 -16.92
C THR A 282 19.62 2.38 -16.69
N ILE A 283 20.31 2.12 -15.59
CA ILE A 283 20.75 0.77 -15.19
C ILE A 283 19.53 -0.10 -14.91
N MET A 284 18.55 0.40 -14.14
CA MET A 284 17.35 -0.37 -13.82
C MET A 284 16.51 -0.68 -15.06
N ASN A 285 16.32 0.28 -15.95
CA ASN A 285 15.66 0.02 -17.25
C ASN A 285 16.39 -1.09 -18.05
N SER A 286 17.71 -1.14 -17.98
CA SER A 286 18.50 -2.20 -18.64
C SER A 286 18.33 -3.55 -17.94
N VAL A 287 18.33 -3.59 -16.62
CA VAL A 287 18.08 -4.80 -15.81
C VAL A 287 16.68 -5.33 -16.08
N GLU A 288 15.66 -4.49 -16.03
CA GLU A 288 14.26 -4.87 -16.30
C GLU A 288 14.10 -5.45 -17.70
N ASN A 289 14.57 -4.75 -18.73
CA ASN A 289 14.53 -5.24 -20.12
C ASN A 289 15.24 -6.59 -20.26
N THR A 290 16.33 -6.79 -19.55
CA THR A 290 17.11 -8.04 -19.64
C THR A 290 16.40 -9.19 -18.93
N VAL A 291 15.88 -8.96 -17.74
CA VAL A 291 15.24 -10.00 -16.89
C VAL A 291 13.85 -10.34 -17.42
N VAL A 292 12.99 -9.33 -17.65
CA VAL A 292 11.58 -9.54 -18.00
C VAL A 292 11.42 -10.03 -19.42
N PHE A 293 12.10 -9.40 -20.39
CA PHE A 293 11.92 -9.74 -21.81
C PHE A 293 12.71 -10.96 -22.27
N ASN A 294 13.87 -11.24 -21.67
CA ASN A 294 14.71 -12.37 -22.08
C ASN A 294 14.46 -13.66 -21.31
N ALA A 295 14.02 -13.56 -20.05
CA ALA A 295 13.78 -14.72 -19.21
C ALA A 295 12.34 -15.26 -19.30
N GLY A 296 11.37 -14.46 -19.79
CA GLY A 296 9.96 -14.85 -19.89
C GLY A 296 9.34 -15.15 -18.52
N TYR A 297 9.78 -14.45 -17.48
CA TYR A 297 9.47 -14.76 -16.09
C TYR A 297 8.49 -13.74 -15.51
N GLY A 298 7.56 -14.22 -14.66
CA GLY A 298 6.60 -13.41 -13.93
C GLY A 298 7.24 -12.57 -12.82
N VAL A 299 8.17 -11.71 -13.20
CA VAL A 299 8.82 -10.73 -12.32
C VAL A 299 8.68 -9.36 -12.95
N SER A 300 8.28 -8.38 -12.17
CA SER A 300 8.30 -6.98 -12.57
C SER A 300 8.99 -6.13 -11.52
N PHE A 301 9.46 -4.97 -11.91
CA PHE A 301 10.16 -4.04 -11.04
C PHE A 301 9.45 -2.69 -11.04
N SER A 302 9.45 -2.06 -9.87
CA SER A 302 9.22 -0.62 -9.74
C SER A 302 10.32 -0.04 -8.87
N TRP A 303 10.67 1.22 -9.08
CA TRP A 303 11.71 1.87 -8.29
C TRP A 303 11.42 3.34 -8.09
N SER A 304 11.94 3.85 -7.01
CA SER A 304 11.82 5.26 -6.62
C SER A 304 13.03 5.68 -5.79
N TRP A 305 13.16 6.99 -5.62
CA TRP A 305 14.10 7.56 -4.68
C TRP A 305 13.36 8.02 -3.42
N LEU A 306 13.93 7.72 -2.27
CA LEU A 306 13.51 8.23 -0.98
C LEU A 306 14.57 9.23 -0.50
N GLU A 307 14.20 10.50 -0.46
CA GLU A 307 15.00 11.55 0.14
C GLU A 307 14.62 11.66 1.62
N ALA A 308 15.50 11.21 2.51
CA ALA A 308 15.24 11.10 3.94
C ALA A 308 16.33 11.80 4.73
N GLY A 309 16.08 13.04 5.09
CA GLY A 309 17.07 13.87 5.79
C GLY A 309 18.29 14.14 4.92
N ASP A 310 19.45 13.55 5.32
CA ASP A 310 20.71 13.61 4.57
C ASP A 310 20.95 12.37 3.68
N ASP A 311 20.01 11.41 3.66
CA ASP A 311 20.16 10.15 2.93
C ASP A 311 19.38 10.19 1.62
N ASN A 312 19.97 9.65 0.54
CA ASN A 312 19.28 9.41 -0.73
C ASN A 312 19.25 7.91 -0.96
N VAL A 313 18.09 7.32 -0.74
CA VAL A 313 17.90 5.87 -0.81
C VAL A 313 17.22 5.50 -2.13
N PHE A 314 17.90 4.72 -2.94
CA PHE A 314 17.32 4.12 -4.14
C PHE A 314 16.60 2.84 -3.76
N CYS A 315 15.28 2.83 -3.91
CA CYS A 315 14.41 1.72 -3.53
C CYS A 315 13.94 1.00 -4.79
N VAL A 316 14.17 -0.30 -4.86
CA VAL A 316 13.65 -1.16 -5.92
C VAL A 316 12.72 -2.20 -5.31
N TYR A 317 11.49 -2.26 -5.81
CA TYR A 317 10.49 -3.23 -5.41
C TYR A 317 10.35 -4.29 -6.49
N ILE A 318 10.43 -5.55 -6.08
CA ILE A 318 10.41 -6.71 -6.97
C ILE A 318 9.07 -7.44 -6.76
N ASN A 319 8.27 -7.47 -7.81
CA ASN A 319 7.00 -8.19 -7.80
C ASN A 319 7.19 -9.55 -8.44
N TYR A 320 6.80 -10.60 -7.73
CA TYR A 320 6.78 -11.98 -8.22
C TYR A 320 5.35 -12.39 -8.52
N GLU A 321 5.06 -12.76 -9.77
CA GLU A 321 3.73 -13.29 -10.11
C GLU A 321 3.44 -14.54 -9.28
N LYS A 322 2.24 -14.58 -8.66
CA LYS A 322 1.72 -15.79 -8.03
C LYS A 322 1.31 -16.75 -9.17
N THR A 323 1.96 -17.90 -9.25
CA THR A 323 1.50 -18.96 -10.17
C THR A 323 0.25 -19.61 -9.56
N GLU A 324 -0.83 -19.76 -10.35
CA GLU A 324 -2.05 -20.45 -9.91
C GLU A 324 -1.84 -21.95 -9.69
N ASP A 325 -0.71 -22.52 -10.11
CA ASP A 325 -0.40 -23.94 -9.98
C ASP A 325 0.55 -24.15 -8.80
N PRO A 326 0.05 -24.70 -7.66
CA PRO A 326 0.88 -24.99 -6.48
C PRO A 326 1.90 -26.11 -6.73
N ASP A 327 1.79 -26.88 -7.81
CA ASP A 327 2.77 -27.91 -8.21
C ASP A 327 3.86 -27.35 -9.14
N VAL A 328 3.70 -26.14 -9.67
CA VAL A 328 4.81 -25.41 -10.27
C VAL A 328 5.57 -24.76 -9.14
N ASP A 329 6.59 -25.50 -8.66
CA ASP A 329 7.61 -24.92 -7.80
C ASP A 329 8.04 -23.58 -8.44
N SER A 330 7.62 -22.47 -7.84
CA SER A 330 8.02 -21.12 -8.26
C SER A 330 9.51 -20.91 -8.03
N GLY A 331 10.24 -21.99 -7.77
CA GLY A 331 11.68 -22.04 -7.77
C GLY A 331 12.20 -21.73 -9.16
N VAL A 332 13.09 -20.78 -9.21
CA VAL A 332 13.93 -20.54 -10.40
C VAL A 332 14.59 -21.88 -10.73
N THR A 333 14.18 -22.51 -11.84
CA THR A 333 14.84 -23.73 -12.28
C THR A 333 16.27 -23.38 -12.67
N ASP A 334 17.20 -24.32 -12.52
CA ASP A 334 18.60 -24.12 -12.90
C ASP A 334 18.75 -23.53 -14.32
N GLU A 335 17.84 -23.90 -15.24
CA GLU A 335 17.82 -23.40 -16.61
C GLU A 335 17.42 -21.91 -16.67
N ILE A 336 16.46 -21.49 -15.85
CA ILE A 336 16.00 -20.09 -15.77
C ILE A 336 17.06 -19.27 -15.07
N GLN A 337 17.63 -19.79 -14.00
CA GLN A 337 18.75 -19.15 -13.30
C GLN A 337 19.90 -18.89 -14.27
N GLN A 338 20.26 -19.87 -15.09
CA GLN A 338 21.33 -19.71 -16.08
C GLN A 338 20.97 -18.67 -17.14
N LYS A 339 19.70 -18.58 -17.57
CA LYS A 339 19.25 -17.53 -18.50
C LYS A 339 19.31 -16.12 -17.86
N ILE A 340 18.96 -15.99 -16.58
CA ILE A 340 19.10 -14.75 -15.82
C ILE A 340 20.58 -14.36 -15.74
N ASP A 341 21.45 -15.31 -15.37
CA ASP A 341 22.89 -15.08 -15.27
C ASP A 341 23.51 -14.67 -16.61
N ASP A 342 23.12 -15.34 -17.69
CA ASP A 342 23.59 -15.01 -19.05
C ASP A 342 23.11 -13.63 -19.49
N ALA A 343 21.85 -13.28 -19.19
CA ALA A 343 21.24 -12.00 -19.51
C ALA A 343 21.90 -10.85 -18.74
N VAL A 344 22.13 -11.04 -17.43
CA VAL A 344 22.81 -10.07 -16.57
C VAL A 344 24.27 -9.92 -17.01
N ASN A 345 24.99 -11.02 -17.27
CA ASN A 345 26.38 -10.97 -17.77
C ASN A 345 26.50 -10.28 -19.14
N LYS A 346 25.48 -10.46 -20.00
CA LYS A 346 25.42 -9.77 -21.28
C LYS A 346 25.20 -8.26 -21.10
N ALA A 347 24.28 -7.87 -20.22
CA ALA A 347 24.06 -6.45 -19.89
C ALA A 347 25.35 -5.80 -19.33
N PHE A 348 26.09 -6.52 -18.47
CA PHE A 348 27.41 -6.08 -17.99
C PHE A 348 28.46 -6.00 -19.12
N GLY A 349 28.47 -6.98 -20.00
CA GLY A 349 29.40 -6.99 -21.14
C GLY A 349 29.17 -5.82 -22.09
N ASP A 350 27.92 -5.49 -22.33
CA ASP A 350 27.51 -4.37 -23.18
C ASP A 350 27.78 -3.02 -22.51
N MET A 351 27.63 -2.90 -21.17
CA MET A 351 27.98 -1.70 -20.40
C MET A 351 29.50 -1.52 -20.26
N GLY A 352 30.26 -2.63 -20.07
CA GLY A 352 31.73 -2.58 -19.92
C GLY A 352 32.48 -2.28 -21.23
N ASN A 353 31.83 -2.38 -22.38
CA ASN A 353 32.38 -2.05 -23.70
C ASN A 353 31.97 -0.64 -24.18
N GLY A 354 31.13 0.07 -23.43
CA GLY A 354 30.86 1.48 -23.68
C GLY A 354 32.09 2.30 -23.35
N ASP A 355 32.60 3.08 -24.32
CA ASP A 355 33.68 4.04 -24.09
C ASP A 355 33.17 5.22 -23.27
N PHE A 356 33.28 5.10 -21.94
CA PHE A 356 32.92 6.14 -20.97
C PHE A 356 34.05 7.16 -20.72
N SER A 357 35.06 7.23 -21.59
CA SER A 357 36.22 8.17 -21.46
C SER A 357 35.83 9.65 -21.56
N GLY A 358 34.56 9.98 -21.71
CA GLY A 358 34.03 11.35 -21.77
C GLY A 358 33.43 11.89 -20.46
N TYR A 359 33.41 11.11 -19.38
CA TYR A 359 32.74 11.46 -18.11
C TYR A 359 33.72 11.43 -16.92
N SER A 360 34.96 11.85 -17.11
CA SER A 360 35.91 12.08 -16.02
C SER A 360 36.05 13.56 -15.71
#